data_d17e74b3ff1c9bf9a8c22e03b3d41f94
#
_entry.id   d17e74b3ff1c9bf9a8c22e03b3d41f94
#
_cell.length_a   1.000
_cell.length_b   1.000
_cell.length_c   1.000
_cell.angle_alpha   90.00
_cell.angle_beta   90.00
_cell.angle_gamma   90.00
#
_symmetry.space_group_name_H-M   'P 1'
#
loop_
_entity.id
_entity.type
_entity.pdbx_description
1 polymer ?
#
loop_
_entity_poly.entity_id
_entity_poly.type
_entity_poly.pdbx_seq_one_letter_code
_entity_poly.pdbx_strand_id
1 'polypeptide(L)'
;MNNNITVRGEFRIELSQLQFEEIVSFLKEKNIKFDVCLQPEKTPMENSKDYELRDVLSRYFREKSLKNKTKINYLLALRKIFSKLMKKSDKHWKYVKVNSIDYAFISRWNIIRPKDISYLTSVNSVFSWLKRKNLIAENYVGEYLKNVKETKFKVFTRPALRCEEWIDVKEASDKISSFFSDVRKLLDEEYYEFLVLHFILGTRIRETFNYINAVLSDFQTVPDLLSCVYICTKTTKINESADFRVPVPIFIYEMIEKNRVFFGHSDIFISKVIRNAYLRNFRGIFCLHGSRAIYRTIIDFLTKDVLVDESAKEVYISHKTDSYVKSRYHRNDYFLDRLRLMCIYSKFIFQCAGMPEWVVKVDEYVVNISERVTTRN
;
A
#
# COMPACT_ATOMS: atom_id res chain seq x y z
N MET A 1 40.97 33.84 17.10
CA MET A 1 39.99 33.36 16.11
C MET A 1 39.17 32.25 16.80
N ASN A 2 37.93 32.52 17.19
CA ASN A 2 37.07 31.53 17.83
C ASN A 2 36.39 30.71 16.73
N ASN A 3 36.85 29.49 16.54
CA ASN A 3 36.16 28.52 15.69
C ASN A 3 34.93 27.99 16.41
N ASN A 4 33.76 28.53 16.08
CA ASN A 4 32.50 27.97 16.52
C ASN A 4 32.22 26.69 15.74
N ILE A 5 32.45 25.54 16.34
CA ILE A 5 32.03 24.25 15.80
C ILE A 5 30.60 24.02 16.27
N THR A 6 29.64 24.06 15.34
CA THR A 6 28.26 23.71 15.63
C THR A 6 28.06 22.23 15.28
N VAL A 7 27.98 21.36 16.29
CA VAL A 7 27.60 19.96 16.12
C VAL A 7 26.09 19.87 16.27
N ARG A 8 25.36 19.54 15.18
CA ARG A 8 23.94 19.20 15.23
C ARG A 8 23.78 17.69 15.16
N GLY A 9 23.36 17.10 16.25
CA GLY A 9 23.05 15.67 16.33
C GLY A 9 22.22 15.37 17.59
N GLU A 10 21.28 14.43 17.47
CA GLU A 10 20.59 13.87 18.65
C GLU A 10 21.41 12.69 19.16
N PHE A 11 21.93 12.82 20.36
CA PHE A 11 22.61 11.74 21.07
C PHE A 11 21.72 11.25 22.21
N ARG A 12 21.50 9.94 22.31
CA ARG A 12 20.89 9.32 23.48
C ARG A 12 22.00 8.72 24.34
N ILE A 13 22.13 9.25 25.53
CA ILE A 13 23.06 8.74 26.51
C ILE A 13 22.25 8.43 27.78
N GLU A 14 22.33 7.20 28.28
CA GLU A 14 21.80 6.85 29.59
C GLU A 14 22.86 7.16 30.63
N LEU A 15 22.62 8.14 31.48
CA LEU A 15 23.54 8.63 32.49
C LEU A 15 22.88 8.54 33.88
N SER A 16 23.66 8.23 34.91
CA SER A 16 23.25 8.48 36.29
C SER A 16 23.18 9.99 36.54
N GLN A 17 22.42 10.42 37.54
CA GLN A 17 22.24 11.83 37.85
C GLN A 17 23.58 12.56 38.11
N LEU A 18 24.51 11.89 38.75
CA LEU A 18 25.85 12.42 39.00
C LEU A 18 26.66 12.63 37.73
N GLN A 19 26.62 11.67 36.79
CA GLN A 19 27.31 11.78 35.50
C GLN A 19 26.67 12.87 34.62
N PHE A 20 25.36 13.06 34.71
CA PHE A 20 24.67 14.12 34.04
C PHE A 20 25.11 15.50 34.49
N GLU A 21 25.19 15.73 35.82
CA GLU A 21 25.65 16.98 36.43
C GLU A 21 27.11 17.30 36.05
N GLU A 22 27.98 16.30 36.04
CA GLU A 22 29.37 16.44 35.58
C GLU A 22 29.48 16.83 34.13
N ILE A 23 28.71 16.22 33.24
CA ILE A 23 28.68 16.57 31.79
C ILE A 23 28.14 17.96 31.58
N VAL A 24 27.06 18.34 32.25
CA VAL A 24 26.48 19.68 32.17
C VAL A 24 27.48 20.73 32.64
N SER A 25 28.22 20.46 33.71
CA SER A 25 29.27 21.32 34.23
C SER A 25 30.43 21.50 33.23
N PHE A 26 30.88 20.39 32.63
CA PHE A 26 31.94 20.40 31.62
C PHE A 26 31.53 21.16 30.36
N LEU A 27 30.29 20.96 29.86
CA LEU A 27 29.78 21.65 28.68
C LEU A 27 29.64 23.17 28.91
N LYS A 28 29.21 23.56 30.13
CA LYS A 28 29.17 24.97 30.54
C LYS A 28 30.58 25.60 30.61
N GLU A 29 31.52 24.88 31.20
CA GLU A 29 32.91 25.33 31.29
C GLU A 29 33.54 25.55 29.91
N LYS A 30 33.20 24.71 28.92
CA LYS A 30 33.67 24.82 27.54
C LYS A 30 32.84 25.78 26.68
N ASN A 31 31.88 26.49 27.25
CA ASN A 31 30.99 27.42 26.53
C ASN A 31 30.23 26.81 25.35
N ILE A 32 29.94 25.51 25.44
CA ILE A 32 29.16 24.78 24.39
C ILE A 32 27.67 25.01 24.66
N LYS A 33 26.99 25.63 23.69
CA LYS A 33 25.54 25.79 23.73
C LYS A 33 24.87 24.44 23.45
N PHE A 34 24.05 23.98 24.35
CA PHE A 34 23.29 22.75 24.22
C PHE A 34 21.87 22.95 24.77
N ASP A 35 20.91 22.35 24.11
CA ASP A 35 19.54 22.22 24.61
C ASP A 35 19.39 20.84 25.21
N VAL A 36 19.20 20.78 26.52
CA VAL A 36 18.92 19.54 27.23
C VAL A 36 17.42 19.31 27.19
N CYS A 37 16.97 18.45 26.32
CA CYS A 37 15.64 17.90 26.41
C CYS A 37 15.67 16.75 27.43
N LEU A 38 15.52 17.06 28.70
CA LEU A 38 15.27 16.06 29.72
C LEU A 38 13.96 15.38 29.35
N GLN A 39 14.03 14.20 28.74
CA GLN A 39 12.86 13.33 28.82
C GLN A 39 12.69 13.03 30.31
N PRO A 40 11.51 13.29 30.89
CA PRO A 40 11.28 12.97 32.29
C PRO A 40 11.77 11.54 32.50
N GLU A 41 12.62 11.35 33.48
CA GLU A 41 13.03 10.01 33.92
C GLU A 41 11.82 9.11 33.73
N LYS A 42 12.01 7.99 33.05
CA LYS A 42 11.01 6.95 33.09
C LYS A 42 10.90 6.58 34.55
N THR A 43 10.03 7.30 35.27
CA THR A 43 9.66 6.88 36.63
C THR A 43 9.42 5.39 36.47
N PRO A 44 10.13 4.54 37.24
CA PRO A 44 9.85 3.11 37.27
C PRO A 44 8.33 3.08 37.42
N MET A 45 7.60 2.61 36.40
CA MET A 45 6.16 2.62 36.48
C MET A 45 5.83 2.06 37.85
N GLU A 46 5.05 2.83 38.61
CA GLU A 46 4.30 2.22 39.69
C GLU A 46 3.65 0.97 39.12
N ASN A 47 4.29 -0.16 39.34
CA ASN A 47 3.90 -1.47 38.87
C ASN A 47 2.60 -1.85 39.54
N SER A 48 1.45 -1.28 39.08
CA SER A 48 0.16 -1.85 39.43
C SER A 48 -1.07 -1.09 38.91
N LYS A 49 -0.96 -0.06 38.10
CA LYS A 49 -2.18 0.48 37.47
C LYS A 49 -2.62 -0.47 36.38
N ASP A 50 -3.57 -1.29 36.70
CA ASP A 50 -4.26 -2.22 35.83
C ASP A 50 -5.16 -1.41 34.89
N TYR A 51 -4.59 -0.99 33.75
CA TYR A 51 -5.29 -0.15 32.77
C TYR A 51 -6.41 -0.91 32.09
N GLU A 52 -7.57 -0.29 31.99
CA GLU A 52 -8.66 -0.80 31.16
C GLU A 52 -8.43 -0.50 29.67
N LEU A 53 -8.87 -1.38 28.79
CA LEU A 53 -8.74 -1.21 27.34
C LEU A 53 -9.28 0.14 26.84
N ARG A 54 -10.38 0.67 27.42
CA ARG A 54 -10.94 1.98 27.04
C ARG A 54 -9.95 3.13 27.24
N ASP A 55 -9.23 3.13 28.37
CA ASP A 55 -8.31 4.21 28.72
C ASP A 55 -7.07 4.18 27.84
N VAL A 56 -6.57 2.96 27.62
CA VAL A 56 -5.48 2.69 26.67
C VAL A 56 -5.82 3.14 25.26
N LEU A 57 -7.01 2.82 24.77
CA LEU A 57 -7.43 3.19 23.42
C LEU A 57 -7.57 4.70 23.24
N SER A 58 -8.06 5.40 24.25
CA SER A 58 -8.17 6.86 24.22
C SER A 58 -6.78 7.49 24.05
N ARG A 59 -5.78 7.00 24.78
CA ARG A 59 -4.38 7.44 24.67
C ARG A 59 -3.78 7.06 23.31
N TYR A 60 -3.93 5.79 22.88
CA TYR A 60 -3.43 5.29 21.61
C TYR A 60 -3.96 6.10 20.41
N PHE A 61 -5.27 6.36 20.38
CA PHE A 61 -5.89 7.13 19.28
C PHE A 61 -5.47 8.60 19.25
N ARG A 62 -5.20 9.19 20.40
CA ARG A 62 -4.67 10.55 20.50
C ARG A 62 -3.25 10.64 19.98
N GLU A 63 -2.37 9.76 20.45
CA GLU A 63 -0.97 9.76 20.07
C GLU A 63 -0.75 9.40 18.60
N LYS A 64 -1.55 8.47 18.05
CA LYS A 64 -1.42 8.03 16.66
C LYS A 64 -2.12 8.90 15.63
N SER A 65 -2.87 9.91 16.04
CA SER A 65 -3.61 10.80 15.12
C SER A 65 -4.37 10.07 14.01
N LEU A 66 -5.03 8.96 14.36
CA LEU A 66 -5.68 8.07 13.39
C LEU A 66 -6.93 8.71 12.79
N LYS A 67 -7.16 8.44 11.49
CA LYS A 67 -8.42 8.80 10.81
C LYS A 67 -9.61 8.08 11.46
N ASN A 68 -10.78 8.73 11.51
CA ASN A 68 -11.98 8.19 12.17
C ASN A 68 -12.35 6.77 11.68
N LYS A 69 -12.28 6.52 10.36
CA LYS A 69 -12.52 5.18 9.80
C LYS A 69 -11.58 4.12 10.38
N THR A 70 -10.32 4.47 10.58
CA THR A 70 -9.32 3.58 11.18
C THR A 70 -9.64 3.33 12.65
N LYS A 71 -9.99 4.36 13.42
CA LYS A 71 -10.42 4.22 14.83
C LYS A 71 -11.60 3.27 14.96
N ILE A 72 -12.62 3.42 14.11
CA ILE A 72 -13.80 2.53 14.08
C ILE A 72 -13.38 1.08 13.82
N ASN A 73 -12.48 0.83 12.86
CA ASN A 73 -12.01 -0.52 12.57
C ASN A 73 -11.29 -1.15 13.77
N TYR A 74 -10.48 -0.39 14.50
CA TYR A 74 -9.84 -0.86 15.73
C TYR A 74 -10.86 -1.20 16.81
N LEU A 75 -11.85 -0.34 17.02
CA LEU A 75 -12.92 -0.57 18.00
C LEU A 75 -13.73 -1.83 17.64
N LEU A 76 -14.07 -2.02 16.37
CA LEU A 76 -14.77 -3.22 15.90
C LEU A 76 -13.95 -4.49 16.10
N ALA A 77 -12.63 -4.44 15.82
CA ALA A 77 -11.73 -5.56 16.03
C ALA A 77 -11.65 -5.97 17.50
N LEU A 78 -11.42 -5.00 18.37
CA LEU A 78 -11.37 -5.22 19.83
C LEU A 78 -12.70 -5.76 20.39
N ARG A 79 -13.80 -5.11 20.02
CA ARG A 79 -15.14 -5.59 20.38
C ARG A 79 -15.34 -7.04 19.94
N LYS A 80 -15.02 -7.35 18.68
CA LYS A 80 -15.25 -8.70 18.12
C LYS A 80 -14.44 -9.77 18.83
N ILE A 81 -13.19 -9.50 19.18
CA ILE A 81 -12.31 -10.46 19.87
C ILE A 81 -12.69 -10.58 21.34
N PHE A 82 -12.72 -9.49 22.06
CA PHE A 82 -12.87 -9.53 23.52
C PHE A 82 -14.28 -9.87 24.00
N SER A 83 -15.35 -9.44 23.29
CA SER A 83 -16.71 -9.86 23.65
C SER A 83 -16.87 -11.38 23.51
N LYS A 84 -16.28 -11.99 22.49
CA LYS A 84 -16.32 -13.45 22.30
C LYS A 84 -15.50 -14.17 23.36
N LEU A 85 -14.30 -13.70 23.67
CA LEU A 85 -13.40 -14.31 24.66
C LEU A 85 -14.00 -14.26 26.08
N MET A 86 -14.67 -13.17 26.40
CA MET A 86 -15.26 -12.99 27.72
C MET A 86 -16.62 -13.68 27.91
N LYS A 87 -17.24 -14.18 26.83
CA LYS A 87 -18.60 -14.73 26.85
C LYS A 87 -19.64 -13.77 27.51
N LYS A 88 -19.37 -12.47 27.48
CA LYS A 88 -20.21 -11.42 28.09
C LYS A 88 -20.79 -10.52 27.01
N SER A 89 -21.77 -9.71 27.39
CA SER A 89 -22.41 -8.76 26.49
C SER A 89 -21.39 -7.81 25.86
N ASP A 90 -21.70 -7.32 24.66
CA ASP A 90 -20.88 -6.43 23.82
C ASP A 90 -20.39 -5.14 24.50
N LYS A 91 -20.88 -4.80 25.68
CA LYS A 91 -20.50 -3.58 26.39
C LYS A 91 -19.31 -3.75 27.33
N HIS A 92 -19.04 -4.97 27.80
CA HIS A 92 -18.03 -5.23 28.84
C HIS A 92 -16.58 -5.30 28.35
N TRP A 93 -16.33 -5.47 27.05
CA TRP A 93 -14.97 -5.59 26.52
C TRP A 93 -14.07 -4.37 26.84
N LYS A 94 -14.68 -3.19 27.01
CA LYS A 94 -13.95 -1.95 27.31
C LYS A 94 -13.26 -1.96 28.68
N TYR A 95 -13.81 -2.73 29.61
CA TYR A 95 -13.34 -2.84 30.98
C TYR A 95 -12.39 -4.01 31.21
N VAL A 96 -11.92 -4.65 30.13
CA VAL A 96 -10.91 -5.68 30.24
C VAL A 96 -9.61 -5.04 30.67
N LYS A 97 -9.03 -5.57 31.72
CA LYS A 97 -7.73 -5.15 32.23
C LYS A 97 -6.64 -5.66 31.29
N VAL A 98 -5.74 -4.78 30.90
CA VAL A 98 -4.75 -5.10 29.85
C VAL A 98 -3.79 -6.17 30.33
N ASN A 99 -3.42 -6.14 31.62
CA ASN A 99 -2.51 -7.13 32.22
C ASN A 99 -3.14 -8.53 32.40
N SER A 100 -4.48 -8.64 32.32
CA SER A 100 -5.16 -9.94 32.35
C SER A 100 -5.17 -10.67 31.00
N ILE A 101 -4.59 -10.08 29.96
CA ILE A 101 -4.55 -10.62 28.61
C ILE A 101 -3.21 -11.35 28.42
N ASP A 102 -3.16 -12.58 28.84
CA ASP A 102 -2.05 -13.49 28.61
C ASP A 102 -2.22 -14.34 27.34
N TYR A 103 -1.25 -15.20 27.06
CA TYR A 103 -1.30 -16.08 25.90
C TYR A 103 -2.46 -17.08 25.99
N ALA A 104 -2.73 -17.63 27.17
CA ALA A 104 -3.82 -18.57 27.38
C ALA A 104 -5.19 -17.92 27.15
N PHE A 105 -5.35 -16.64 27.53
CA PHE A 105 -6.56 -15.88 27.25
C PHE A 105 -6.76 -15.67 25.75
N ILE A 106 -5.74 -15.16 25.03
CA ILE A 106 -5.90 -14.83 23.60
C ILE A 106 -5.97 -16.06 22.71
N SER A 107 -5.29 -17.16 23.06
CA SER A 107 -5.31 -18.42 22.30
C SER A 107 -6.68 -19.09 22.24
N ARG A 108 -7.58 -18.77 23.18
CA ARG A 108 -9.00 -19.18 23.13
C ARG A 108 -9.78 -18.55 21.98
N TRP A 109 -9.22 -17.51 21.33
CA TRP A 109 -9.77 -16.96 20.10
C TRP A 109 -9.53 -17.92 18.95
N ASN A 110 -10.54 -18.71 18.60
CA ASN A 110 -10.45 -19.61 17.46
C ASN A 110 -10.58 -18.82 16.16
N ILE A 111 -9.51 -18.78 15.37
CA ILE A 111 -9.47 -18.13 14.07
C ILE A 111 -9.98 -19.12 13.03
N ILE A 112 -11.15 -18.82 12.48
CA ILE A 112 -11.82 -19.66 11.48
C ILE A 112 -11.72 -19.04 10.09
N ARG A 113 -11.60 -17.70 9.99
CA ARG A 113 -11.70 -16.98 8.74
C ARG A 113 -10.51 -16.01 8.56
N PRO A 114 -10.09 -15.74 7.32
CA PRO A 114 -9.03 -14.75 7.05
C PRO A 114 -9.31 -13.36 7.65
N LYS A 115 -10.58 -12.95 7.74
CA LYS A 115 -10.98 -11.69 8.36
C LYS A 115 -10.64 -11.63 9.86
N ASP A 116 -10.60 -12.75 10.53
CA ASP A 116 -10.26 -12.84 11.95
C ASP A 116 -8.77 -12.49 12.18
N ILE A 117 -7.90 -12.83 11.22
CA ILE A 117 -6.49 -12.40 11.23
C ILE A 117 -6.37 -10.86 11.11
N SER A 118 -7.18 -10.23 10.26
CA SER A 118 -7.20 -8.77 10.14
C SER A 118 -7.61 -8.10 11.45
N TYR A 119 -8.59 -8.67 12.17
CA TYR A 119 -8.96 -8.18 13.49
C TYR A 119 -7.80 -8.33 14.49
N LEU A 120 -7.18 -9.51 14.53
CA LEU A 120 -6.05 -9.77 15.42
C LEU A 120 -4.85 -8.86 15.11
N THR A 121 -4.59 -8.59 13.83
CA THR A 121 -3.55 -7.64 13.40
C THR A 121 -3.83 -6.22 13.91
N SER A 122 -5.10 -5.78 13.87
CA SER A 122 -5.49 -4.49 14.42
C SER A 122 -5.26 -4.43 15.92
N VAL A 123 -5.68 -5.47 16.65
CA VAL A 123 -5.46 -5.56 18.10
C VAL A 123 -3.97 -5.61 18.43
N ASN A 124 -3.19 -6.40 17.70
CA ASN A 124 -1.74 -6.45 17.86
C ASN A 124 -1.06 -5.07 17.73
N SER A 125 -1.57 -4.20 16.86
CA SER A 125 -1.03 -2.84 16.72
C SER A 125 -1.15 -2.02 18.02
N VAL A 126 -2.25 -2.20 18.77
CA VAL A 126 -2.46 -1.58 20.07
C VAL A 126 -1.52 -2.18 21.11
N PHE A 127 -1.43 -3.52 21.17
CA PHE A 127 -0.58 -4.22 22.13
C PHE A 127 0.92 -4.00 21.87
N SER A 128 1.34 -3.88 20.62
CA SER A 128 2.71 -3.50 20.26
C SER A 128 3.03 -2.06 20.70
N TRP A 129 2.04 -1.16 20.65
CA TRP A 129 2.22 0.19 21.18
C TRP A 129 2.32 0.17 22.72
N LEU A 130 1.46 -0.61 23.41
CA LEU A 130 1.52 -0.79 24.85
C LEU A 130 2.89 -1.30 25.33
N LYS A 131 3.43 -2.34 24.65
CA LYS A 131 4.76 -2.87 24.97
C LYS A 131 5.85 -1.81 24.79
N ARG A 132 5.81 -1.04 23.67
CA ARG A 132 6.77 0.06 23.44
C ARG A 132 6.69 1.19 24.47
N LYS A 133 5.52 1.39 25.10
CA LYS A 133 5.31 2.35 26.17
C LYS A 133 5.60 1.77 27.55
N ASN A 134 6.07 0.53 27.64
CA ASN A 134 6.28 -0.22 28.87
C ASN A 134 5.01 -0.30 29.75
N LEU A 135 3.82 -0.30 29.14
CA LEU A 135 2.52 -0.46 29.83
C LEU A 135 2.13 -1.91 30.03
N ILE A 136 2.78 -2.81 29.30
CA ILE A 136 2.71 -4.28 29.44
C ILE A 136 4.12 -4.85 29.29
N ALA A 137 4.41 -5.93 29.98
CA ALA A 137 5.69 -6.61 29.87
C ALA A 137 5.80 -7.36 28.53
N GLU A 138 4.78 -8.11 28.14
CA GLU A 138 4.77 -8.93 26.95
C GLU A 138 3.54 -8.67 26.05
N ASN A 139 3.75 -8.83 24.73
CA ASN A 139 2.68 -8.71 23.74
C ASN A 139 2.22 -10.10 23.29
N TYR A 140 1.45 -10.78 24.11
CA TYR A 140 0.91 -12.12 23.81
C TYR A 140 -0.02 -12.14 22.58
N VAL A 141 -0.65 -11.02 22.25
CA VAL A 141 -1.45 -10.90 21.01
C VAL A 141 -0.57 -11.02 19.78
N GLY A 142 0.61 -10.40 19.82
CA GLY A 142 1.59 -10.48 18.73
C GLY A 142 2.17 -11.87 18.57
N GLU A 143 2.51 -12.51 19.69
CA GLU A 143 3.00 -13.89 19.72
C GLU A 143 1.95 -14.87 19.14
N TYR A 144 0.72 -14.80 19.60
CA TYR A 144 -0.38 -15.62 19.08
C TYR A 144 -0.61 -15.37 17.58
N LEU A 145 -0.58 -14.12 17.13
CA LEU A 145 -0.73 -13.77 15.71
C LEU A 145 0.38 -14.39 14.85
N LYS A 146 1.62 -14.39 15.34
CA LYS A 146 2.76 -15.01 14.65
C LYS A 146 2.53 -16.51 14.51
N ASN A 147 2.24 -17.20 15.59
CA ASN A 147 1.99 -18.65 15.59
C ASN A 147 0.83 -19.05 14.68
N VAL A 148 -0.24 -18.26 14.66
CA VAL A 148 -1.40 -18.52 13.76
C VAL A 148 -1.04 -18.34 12.30
N LYS A 149 -0.25 -17.33 11.94
CA LYS A 149 0.19 -17.11 10.55
C LYS A 149 1.08 -18.24 10.07
N GLU A 150 1.97 -18.73 10.92
CA GLU A 150 2.90 -19.80 10.57
C GLU A 150 2.20 -21.17 10.45
N THR A 151 1.19 -21.44 11.27
CA THR A 151 0.57 -22.77 11.37
C THR A 151 -0.71 -22.97 10.58
N LYS A 152 -1.54 -21.93 10.46
CA LYS A 152 -2.92 -22.09 9.96
C LYS A 152 -3.20 -21.46 8.61
N PHE A 153 -2.40 -20.50 8.16
CA PHE A 153 -2.69 -19.78 6.95
C PHE A 153 -1.45 -19.64 6.08
N LYS A 154 -1.39 -20.43 5.01
CA LYS A 154 -0.60 -20.01 3.84
C LYS A 154 -1.05 -18.61 3.46
N VAL A 155 -0.11 -17.76 3.08
CA VAL A 155 -0.35 -16.36 2.71
C VAL A 155 -1.64 -16.26 1.89
N PHE A 156 -2.62 -15.49 2.40
CA PHE A 156 -3.87 -15.29 1.71
C PHE A 156 -3.59 -14.41 0.48
N THR A 157 -3.37 -15.05 -0.64
CA THR A 157 -3.27 -14.38 -1.94
C THR A 157 -4.67 -13.90 -2.34
N ARG A 158 -4.74 -12.68 -2.87
CA ARG A 158 -6.01 -12.17 -3.40
C ARG A 158 -6.30 -12.90 -4.71
N PRO A 159 -7.56 -13.28 -4.97
CA PRO A 159 -7.90 -13.95 -6.20
C PRO A 159 -7.48 -13.14 -7.43
N ALA A 160 -6.67 -13.74 -8.29
CA ALA A 160 -6.04 -13.12 -9.45
C ALA A 160 -5.95 -14.12 -10.62
N LEU A 161 -7.04 -14.81 -10.93
CA LEU A 161 -7.12 -15.84 -11.98
C LEU A 161 -6.10 -16.98 -11.80
N ARG A 162 -5.63 -17.19 -10.57
CA ARG A 162 -4.55 -18.14 -10.25
C ARG A 162 -3.27 -17.88 -11.08
N CYS A 163 -2.93 -16.62 -11.28
CA CYS A 163 -1.76 -16.25 -12.09
C CYS A 163 -0.44 -16.82 -11.57
N GLU A 164 -0.38 -17.23 -10.32
CA GLU A 164 0.75 -17.94 -9.72
C GLU A 164 0.96 -19.37 -10.26
N GLU A 165 -0.04 -19.93 -10.94
CA GLU A 165 0.00 -21.25 -11.55
C GLU A 165 0.41 -21.21 -13.03
N TRP A 166 0.44 -20.02 -13.67
CA TRP A 166 0.75 -19.88 -15.08
C TRP A 166 2.22 -20.14 -15.37
N ILE A 167 2.49 -20.88 -16.44
CA ILE A 167 3.85 -21.29 -16.81
C ILE A 167 4.46 -20.43 -17.91
N ASP A 168 3.64 -19.85 -18.76
CA ASP A 168 4.10 -19.03 -19.88
C ASP A 168 3.07 -17.95 -20.30
N VAL A 169 3.46 -17.14 -21.27
CA VAL A 169 2.64 -16.05 -21.81
C VAL A 169 1.42 -16.56 -22.56
N LYS A 170 1.50 -17.75 -23.15
CA LYS A 170 0.40 -18.31 -23.93
C LYS A 170 -0.74 -18.73 -23.02
N GLU A 171 -0.44 -19.51 -21.99
CA GLU A 171 -1.42 -19.89 -20.98
C GLU A 171 -2.06 -18.67 -20.32
N ALA A 172 -1.24 -17.69 -19.98
CA ALA A 172 -1.73 -16.43 -19.43
C ALA A 172 -2.67 -15.70 -20.38
N SER A 173 -2.33 -15.63 -21.68
CA SER A 173 -3.17 -15.03 -22.71
C SER A 173 -4.51 -15.75 -22.82
N ASP A 174 -4.53 -17.06 -22.87
CA ASP A 174 -5.74 -17.86 -22.98
C ASP A 174 -6.67 -17.65 -21.77
N LYS A 175 -6.11 -17.66 -20.55
CA LYS A 175 -6.88 -17.44 -19.31
C LYS A 175 -7.44 -16.02 -19.22
N ILE A 176 -6.66 -15.01 -19.60
CA ILE A 176 -7.09 -13.62 -19.54
C ILE A 176 -8.10 -13.34 -20.65
N SER A 177 -7.93 -13.89 -21.85
CA SER A 177 -8.87 -13.73 -22.95
C SER A 177 -10.20 -14.37 -22.64
N SER A 178 -10.21 -15.58 -22.10
CA SER A 178 -11.42 -16.25 -21.61
C SER A 178 -12.13 -15.38 -20.56
N PHE A 179 -11.39 -14.87 -19.61
CA PHE A 179 -11.90 -13.99 -18.57
C PHE A 179 -12.55 -12.72 -19.15
N PHE A 180 -11.89 -12.00 -20.05
CA PHE A 180 -12.43 -10.80 -20.68
C PHE A 180 -13.66 -11.11 -21.55
N SER A 181 -13.64 -12.22 -22.30
CA SER A 181 -14.80 -12.68 -23.07
C SER A 181 -16.04 -12.91 -22.20
N ASP A 182 -15.86 -13.56 -21.04
CA ASP A 182 -16.98 -13.82 -20.14
C ASP A 182 -17.48 -12.55 -19.46
N VAL A 183 -16.56 -11.66 -19.09
CA VAL A 183 -16.90 -10.37 -18.47
C VAL A 183 -17.65 -9.46 -19.41
N ARG A 184 -17.25 -9.42 -20.68
CA ARG A 184 -17.89 -8.60 -21.71
C ARG A 184 -19.37 -8.95 -21.92
N LYS A 185 -19.76 -10.21 -21.68
CA LYS A 185 -21.16 -10.65 -21.70
C LYS A 185 -21.98 -10.15 -20.51
N LEU A 186 -21.32 -9.70 -19.44
CA LEU A 186 -21.94 -9.35 -18.16
C LEU A 186 -21.94 -7.85 -17.85
N LEU A 187 -21.08 -7.09 -18.48
CA LEU A 187 -20.92 -5.65 -18.27
C LEU A 187 -21.37 -4.87 -19.50
N ASP A 188 -21.97 -3.71 -19.25
CA ASP A 188 -22.13 -2.69 -20.29
C ASP A 188 -20.75 -2.25 -20.79
N GLU A 189 -20.65 -1.82 -22.06
CA GLU A 189 -19.39 -1.52 -22.73
C GLU A 189 -18.53 -0.51 -21.93
N GLU A 190 -19.15 0.52 -21.35
CA GLU A 190 -18.44 1.51 -20.54
C GLU A 190 -17.74 0.90 -19.33
N TYR A 191 -18.42 -0.01 -18.60
CA TYR A 191 -17.83 -0.70 -17.46
C TYR A 191 -16.76 -1.71 -17.88
N TYR A 192 -16.94 -2.29 -19.07
CA TYR A 192 -15.94 -3.18 -19.65
C TYR A 192 -14.65 -2.41 -19.97
N GLU A 193 -14.75 -1.29 -20.68
CA GLU A 193 -13.63 -0.43 -21.00
C GLU A 193 -12.92 0.10 -19.74
N PHE A 194 -13.69 0.49 -18.74
CA PHE A 194 -13.13 0.86 -17.43
C PHE A 194 -12.33 -0.29 -16.81
N LEU A 195 -12.80 -1.52 -16.89
CA LEU A 195 -12.10 -2.68 -16.37
C LEU A 195 -10.80 -2.92 -17.13
N VAL A 196 -10.81 -2.81 -18.45
CA VAL A 196 -9.61 -2.93 -19.29
C VAL A 196 -8.60 -1.85 -18.93
N LEU A 197 -9.01 -0.59 -18.81
CA LEU A 197 -8.15 0.50 -18.34
C LEU A 197 -7.56 0.21 -16.94
N HIS A 198 -8.38 -0.31 -16.04
CA HIS A 198 -7.93 -0.69 -14.70
C HIS A 198 -6.85 -1.79 -14.73
N PHE A 199 -6.98 -2.78 -15.61
CA PHE A 199 -5.97 -3.80 -15.83
C PHE A 199 -4.67 -3.19 -16.35
N ILE A 200 -4.74 -2.38 -17.41
CA ILE A 200 -3.58 -1.73 -18.03
C ILE A 200 -2.80 -0.87 -17.02
N LEU A 201 -3.51 -0.06 -16.25
CA LEU A 201 -2.85 0.79 -15.25
C LEU A 201 -2.22 -0.01 -14.10
N GLY A 202 -2.64 -1.26 -13.87
CA GLY A 202 -2.11 -2.10 -12.78
C GLY A 202 -2.23 -1.47 -11.39
N THR A 203 -3.09 -0.47 -11.23
CA THR A 203 -3.22 0.35 -10.03
C THR A 203 -4.29 -0.19 -9.07
N ARG A 204 -4.41 0.39 -7.87
CA ARG A 204 -5.58 0.15 -7.04
C ARG A 204 -6.79 0.84 -7.66
N ILE A 205 -7.98 0.27 -7.48
CA ILE A 205 -9.22 0.82 -8.07
C ILE A 205 -9.39 2.33 -7.81
N ARG A 206 -9.08 2.78 -6.62
CA ARG A 206 -9.12 4.21 -6.29
C ARG A 206 -8.09 5.04 -7.05
N GLU A 207 -6.97 4.44 -7.40
CA GLU A 207 -5.93 5.08 -8.21
C GLU A 207 -6.37 5.24 -9.63
N THR A 208 -7.01 4.21 -10.23
CA THR A 208 -7.66 4.32 -11.55
C THR A 208 -8.65 5.48 -11.59
N PHE A 209 -9.47 5.64 -10.53
CA PHE A 209 -10.38 6.79 -10.42
C PHE A 209 -9.69 8.14 -10.34
N ASN A 210 -8.52 8.21 -9.71
CA ASN A 210 -7.76 9.46 -9.68
C ASN A 210 -7.34 9.89 -11.10
N TYR A 211 -7.01 8.94 -12.00
CA TYR A 211 -6.71 9.27 -13.39
C TYR A 211 -7.94 9.80 -14.13
N ILE A 212 -9.10 9.15 -13.96
CA ILE A 212 -10.36 9.55 -14.62
C ILE A 212 -10.84 10.92 -14.11
N ASN A 213 -10.64 11.20 -12.82
CA ASN A 213 -11.04 12.46 -12.19
C ASN A 213 -9.94 13.54 -12.24
N ALA A 214 -8.77 13.25 -12.82
CA ALA A 214 -7.73 14.22 -13.03
C ALA A 214 -8.17 15.30 -14.03
N VAL A 215 -7.86 16.55 -13.76
CA VAL A 215 -8.10 17.65 -14.70
C VAL A 215 -6.90 17.78 -15.64
N LEU A 216 -7.10 18.49 -16.77
CA LEU A 216 -6.05 18.63 -17.78
C LEU A 216 -4.73 19.17 -17.21
N SER A 217 -4.81 20.08 -16.24
CA SER A 217 -3.64 20.66 -15.57
C SER A 217 -2.83 19.66 -14.74
N ASP A 218 -3.41 18.51 -14.40
CA ASP A 218 -2.70 17.42 -13.69
C ASP A 218 -1.79 16.61 -14.63
N PHE A 219 -1.91 16.84 -15.93
CA PHE A 219 -1.11 16.19 -16.98
C PHE A 219 -0.11 17.17 -17.56
N GLN A 220 1.18 16.84 -17.44
CA GLN A 220 2.25 17.59 -18.09
C GLN A 220 2.63 16.90 -19.40
N THR A 221 2.53 17.64 -20.49
CA THR A 221 2.89 17.10 -21.81
C THR A 221 4.40 16.91 -21.93
N VAL A 222 4.79 15.77 -22.46
CA VAL A 222 6.15 15.46 -22.90
C VAL A 222 6.13 15.28 -24.41
N PRO A 223 6.29 16.37 -25.20
CA PRO A 223 6.02 16.35 -26.66
C PRO A 223 6.90 15.35 -27.42
N ASP A 224 8.15 15.21 -27.00
CA ASP A 224 9.12 14.32 -27.65
C ASP A 224 8.74 12.84 -27.56
N LEU A 225 7.99 12.49 -26.55
CA LEU A 225 7.56 11.12 -26.29
C LEU A 225 6.08 10.91 -26.61
N LEU A 226 5.38 11.88 -27.23
CA LEU A 226 3.93 11.80 -27.48
C LEU A 226 3.18 11.28 -26.24
N SER A 227 3.58 11.75 -25.08
CA SER A 227 3.06 11.29 -23.81
C SER A 227 2.79 12.45 -22.87
N CYS A 228 1.99 12.18 -21.86
CA CYS A 228 1.77 13.05 -20.73
C CYS A 228 2.41 12.43 -19.48
N VAL A 229 2.80 13.28 -18.55
CA VAL A 229 3.14 12.86 -17.20
C VAL A 229 1.97 13.20 -16.31
N TYR A 230 1.37 12.19 -15.71
CA TYR A 230 0.42 12.40 -14.63
C TYR A 230 1.16 12.51 -13.30
N ILE A 231 0.99 13.64 -12.63
CA ILE A 231 1.58 13.87 -11.31
C ILE A 231 0.56 13.41 -10.27
N CYS A 232 0.77 12.23 -9.74
CA CYS A 232 -0.04 11.73 -8.65
C CYS A 232 0.41 12.35 -7.32
N THR A 233 -0.33 13.31 -6.80
CA THR A 233 -0.13 13.91 -5.48
C THR A 233 -0.42 12.95 -4.34
N LYS A 234 -0.40 11.66 -4.61
CA LYS A 234 -0.78 10.70 -3.63
C LYS A 234 0.25 10.55 -2.54
N THR A 235 -0.23 10.75 -1.35
CA THR A 235 0.29 10.21 -0.12
C THR A 235 0.47 8.68 -0.19
N THR A 236 1.43 8.23 -0.95
CA THR A 236 2.08 6.97 -0.60
C THR A 236 2.75 7.26 0.73
N LYS A 237 2.63 6.37 1.71
CA LYS A 237 3.27 6.48 3.04
C LYS A 237 4.81 6.61 2.99
N ILE A 238 5.37 6.93 1.84
CA ILE A 238 6.81 6.87 1.58
C ILE A 238 7.48 8.21 1.73
N ASN A 239 6.85 9.26 1.24
CA ASN A 239 7.28 10.64 1.43
C ASN A 239 6.06 11.53 1.21
N GLU A 240 5.75 12.38 2.14
CA GLU A 240 4.66 13.36 2.05
C GLU A 240 4.92 14.43 0.98
N SER A 241 6.06 14.39 0.28
CA SER A 241 6.54 15.43 -0.64
C SER A 241 7.08 14.93 -1.99
N ALA A 242 7.01 13.64 -2.32
CA ALA A 242 7.50 13.18 -3.62
C ALA A 242 6.34 13.02 -4.59
N ASP A 243 6.28 13.90 -5.58
CA ASP A 243 5.41 13.77 -6.74
C ASP A 243 5.76 12.48 -7.48
N PHE A 244 4.82 11.56 -7.52
CA PHE A 244 4.98 10.32 -8.26
C PHE A 244 4.54 10.55 -9.71
N ARG A 245 5.52 10.62 -10.58
CA ARG A 245 5.29 10.82 -12.02
C ARG A 245 4.94 9.48 -12.68
N VAL A 246 3.84 9.43 -13.40
CA VAL A 246 3.42 8.25 -14.17
C VAL A 246 3.43 8.59 -15.65
N PRO A 247 4.15 7.83 -16.49
CA PRO A 247 4.06 8.03 -17.94
C PRO A 247 2.67 7.63 -18.43
N VAL A 248 2.06 8.49 -19.22
CA VAL A 248 0.74 8.26 -19.83
C VAL A 248 0.89 8.46 -21.34
N PRO A 249 1.11 7.41 -22.14
CA PRO A 249 1.10 7.48 -23.59
C PRO A 249 -0.21 8.06 -24.11
N ILE A 250 -0.20 8.69 -25.31
CA ILE A 250 -1.39 9.34 -25.85
C ILE A 250 -2.59 8.40 -25.95
N PHE A 251 -2.38 7.14 -26.33
CA PHE A 251 -3.45 6.16 -26.42
C PHE A 251 -4.07 5.82 -25.04
N ILE A 252 -3.29 5.85 -23.95
CA ILE A 252 -3.81 5.70 -22.59
C ILE A 252 -4.57 6.95 -22.18
N TYR A 253 -4.08 8.13 -22.54
CA TYR A 253 -4.79 9.38 -22.28
C TYR A 253 -6.15 9.41 -22.96
N GLU A 254 -6.22 9.02 -24.24
CA GLU A 254 -7.48 8.88 -24.97
C GLU A 254 -8.44 7.89 -24.30
N MET A 255 -7.91 6.78 -23.80
CA MET A 255 -8.73 5.81 -23.06
C MET A 255 -9.22 6.37 -21.71
N ILE A 256 -8.42 7.18 -21.03
CA ILE A 256 -8.86 7.91 -19.83
C ILE A 256 -9.97 8.89 -20.19
N GLU A 257 -9.82 9.67 -21.26
CA GLU A 257 -10.84 10.63 -21.74
C GLU A 257 -12.16 9.91 -22.08
N LYS A 258 -12.09 8.77 -22.76
CA LYS A 258 -13.27 7.95 -23.05
C LYS A 258 -13.99 7.49 -21.77
N ASN A 259 -13.25 7.20 -20.72
CA ASN A 259 -13.78 6.79 -19.40
C ASN A 259 -14.24 7.97 -18.53
N ARG A 260 -14.22 9.22 -19.02
CA ARG A 260 -14.70 10.38 -18.26
C ARG A 260 -16.21 10.40 -18.05
N VAL A 261 -16.97 9.53 -18.67
CA VAL A 261 -18.36 9.24 -18.31
C VAL A 261 -18.52 8.93 -16.80
N PHE A 262 -17.48 8.39 -16.18
CA PHE A 262 -17.42 8.13 -14.72
C PHE A 262 -16.87 9.30 -13.92
N PHE A 263 -16.60 10.44 -14.52
CA PHE A 263 -16.13 11.63 -13.80
C PHE A 263 -17.11 12.04 -12.68
N GLY A 264 -16.60 12.31 -11.50
CA GLY A 264 -17.42 12.64 -10.33
C GLY A 264 -18.07 11.44 -9.62
N HIS A 265 -18.06 10.25 -10.22
CA HIS A 265 -18.54 9.05 -9.54
C HIS A 265 -17.53 8.58 -8.46
N SER A 266 -18.06 7.98 -7.39
CA SER A 266 -17.18 7.42 -6.35
C SER A 266 -16.62 6.06 -6.76
N ASP A 267 -15.37 5.79 -6.38
CA ASP A 267 -14.72 4.49 -6.52
C ASP A 267 -15.54 3.35 -5.89
N ILE A 268 -16.33 3.66 -4.85
CA ILE A 268 -17.20 2.71 -4.17
C ILE A 268 -18.38 2.34 -5.05
N PHE A 269 -18.98 3.30 -5.76
CA PHE A 269 -20.14 3.06 -6.63
C PHE A 269 -19.78 2.11 -7.76
N ILE A 270 -18.76 2.43 -8.55
CA ILE A 270 -18.36 1.61 -9.70
C ILE A 270 -17.79 0.26 -9.25
N SER A 271 -16.98 0.25 -8.18
CA SER A 271 -16.55 -1.03 -7.58
C SER A 271 -17.75 -1.90 -7.16
N LYS A 272 -18.84 -1.30 -6.71
CA LYS A 272 -20.05 -2.02 -6.32
C LYS A 272 -20.79 -2.55 -7.55
N VAL A 273 -20.92 -1.75 -8.60
CA VAL A 273 -21.57 -2.18 -9.86
C VAL A 273 -20.79 -3.33 -10.48
N ILE A 274 -19.52 -3.15 -10.76
CA ILE A 274 -18.65 -4.21 -11.30
C ILE A 274 -18.68 -5.45 -10.40
N ARG A 275 -18.65 -5.29 -9.08
CA ARG A 275 -18.70 -6.39 -8.13
C ARG A 275 -20.02 -7.12 -8.15
N ASN A 276 -21.15 -6.43 -8.23
CA ASN A 276 -22.47 -7.03 -8.22
C ASN A 276 -22.79 -7.74 -9.52
N ALA A 277 -22.49 -7.13 -10.68
CA ALA A 277 -22.70 -7.75 -11.99
C ALA A 277 -21.75 -8.93 -12.22
N TYR A 278 -20.55 -8.87 -11.67
CA TYR A 278 -19.39 -9.60 -12.10
C TYR A 278 -18.85 -10.60 -11.05
N LEU A 279 -18.68 -10.18 -9.79
CA LEU A 279 -18.03 -11.04 -8.78
C LEU A 279 -18.96 -12.16 -8.26
N ARG A 280 -20.24 -12.17 -8.58
CA ARG A 280 -21.07 -13.35 -8.27
C ARG A 280 -20.57 -14.58 -9.04
N ASN A 281 -20.15 -14.41 -10.28
CA ASN A 281 -19.69 -15.48 -11.17
C ASN A 281 -18.19 -15.83 -10.96
N PHE A 282 -17.38 -14.88 -10.49
CA PHE A 282 -15.93 -15.05 -10.33
C PHE A 282 -15.46 -14.98 -8.86
N ARG A 283 -16.39 -15.19 -7.93
CA ARG A 283 -16.05 -15.18 -6.50
C ARG A 283 -15.00 -16.23 -6.17
N GLY A 284 -13.85 -15.78 -5.62
CA GLY A 284 -12.71 -16.62 -5.32
C GLY A 284 -11.76 -16.86 -6.48
N ILE A 285 -12.10 -16.43 -7.71
CA ILE A 285 -11.27 -16.56 -8.91
C ILE A 285 -10.56 -15.24 -9.20
N PHE A 286 -11.27 -14.12 -9.11
CA PHE A 286 -10.72 -12.80 -9.37
C PHE A 286 -11.26 -11.72 -8.41
N CYS A 287 -10.46 -10.69 -8.16
CA CYS A 287 -10.90 -9.43 -7.56
C CYS A 287 -10.16 -8.26 -8.23
N LEU A 288 -10.75 -7.06 -8.21
CA LEU A 288 -10.15 -5.87 -8.84
C LEU A 288 -8.70 -5.58 -8.40
N HIS A 289 -8.35 -5.93 -7.17
CA HIS A 289 -6.97 -5.80 -6.72
C HIS A 289 -6.03 -6.88 -7.27
N GLY A 290 -6.58 -7.97 -7.77
CA GLY A 290 -5.83 -9.06 -8.42
C GLY A 290 -5.16 -8.63 -9.72
N SER A 291 -5.68 -7.58 -10.40
CA SER A 291 -5.05 -7.01 -11.61
C SER A 291 -3.56 -6.68 -11.41
N ARG A 292 -3.17 -6.30 -10.20
CA ARG A 292 -1.77 -5.99 -9.87
C ARG A 292 -0.88 -7.22 -9.81
N ALA A 293 -1.40 -8.34 -9.31
CA ALA A 293 -0.68 -9.61 -9.31
C ALA A 293 -0.57 -10.15 -10.74
N ILE A 294 -1.66 -10.03 -11.53
CA ILE A 294 -1.68 -10.39 -12.95
C ILE A 294 -0.62 -9.56 -13.70
N TYR A 295 -0.61 -8.24 -13.54
CA TYR A 295 0.44 -7.39 -14.13
C TYR A 295 1.83 -7.94 -13.82
N ARG A 296 2.13 -8.18 -12.55
CA ARG A 296 3.48 -8.61 -12.14
C ARG A 296 3.89 -9.93 -12.76
N THR A 297 2.98 -10.89 -12.82
CA THR A 297 3.24 -12.20 -13.47
C THR A 297 3.43 -12.04 -14.98
N ILE A 298 2.54 -11.31 -15.66
CA ILE A 298 2.60 -11.15 -17.11
C ILE A 298 3.82 -10.36 -17.55
N ILE A 299 4.15 -9.28 -16.84
CA ILE A 299 5.28 -8.45 -17.24
C ILE A 299 6.60 -9.20 -17.16
N ASP A 300 6.74 -10.16 -16.23
CA ASP A 300 7.91 -11.02 -16.16
C ASP A 300 8.01 -11.95 -17.37
N PHE A 301 6.89 -12.48 -17.86
CA PHE A 301 6.87 -13.27 -19.10
C PHE A 301 7.19 -12.42 -20.33
N LEU A 302 6.56 -11.25 -20.45
CA LEU A 302 6.70 -10.37 -21.63
C LEU A 302 8.08 -9.71 -21.72
N THR A 303 8.77 -9.57 -20.61
CA THR A 303 10.08 -8.90 -20.57
C THR A 303 11.25 -9.84 -20.33
N LYS A 304 11.03 -11.16 -20.50
CA LYS A 304 12.09 -12.16 -20.29
C LYS A 304 13.34 -11.88 -21.13
N ASP A 305 13.14 -11.43 -22.37
CA ASP A 305 14.20 -11.14 -23.33
C ASP A 305 14.38 -9.64 -23.60
N VAL A 306 13.78 -8.79 -22.78
CA VAL A 306 13.85 -7.33 -22.89
C VAL A 306 14.60 -6.76 -21.70
N LEU A 307 15.62 -5.95 -21.97
CA LEU A 307 16.37 -5.27 -20.92
C LEU A 307 15.50 -4.18 -20.27
N VAL A 308 14.98 -4.46 -19.09
CA VAL A 308 14.19 -3.54 -18.26
C VAL A 308 14.63 -3.68 -16.82
N ASP A 309 14.80 -2.57 -16.11
CA ASP A 309 15.14 -2.60 -14.69
C ASP A 309 13.99 -3.21 -13.86
N GLU A 310 14.32 -4.18 -13.01
CA GLU A 310 13.33 -4.83 -12.11
C GLU A 310 12.64 -3.82 -11.20
N SER A 311 13.34 -2.77 -10.79
CA SER A 311 12.74 -1.71 -9.99
C SER A 311 11.66 -0.94 -10.77
N ALA A 312 11.79 -0.81 -12.10
CA ALA A 312 10.77 -0.18 -12.93
C ALA A 312 9.45 -0.96 -12.90
N LYS A 313 9.50 -2.28 -12.88
CA LYS A 313 8.31 -3.15 -12.80
C LYS A 313 7.56 -2.93 -11.47
N GLU A 314 8.28 -2.83 -10.35
CA GLU A 314 7.70 -2.57 -9.04
C GLU A 314 7.15 -1.14 -8.91
N VAL A 315 7.89 -0.15 -9.43
CA VAL A 315 7.47 1.26 -9.43
C VAL A 315 6.22 1.46 -10.29
N TYR A 316 6.09 0.74 -11.41
CA TYR A 316 4.90 0.81 -12.27
C TYR A 316 3.60 0.60 -11.48
N ILE A 317 3.56 -0.39 -10.62
CA ILE A 317 2.39 -0.68 -9.78
C ILE A 317 2.41 0.06 -8.44
N SER A 318 3.21 1.11 -8.30
CA SER A 318 3.35 1.90 -7.07
C SER A 318 3.73 1.06 -5.85
N HIS A 319 4.58 0.04 -6.05
CA HIS A 319 5.24 -0.66 -4.96
C HIS A 319 6.51 0.09 -4.55
N LYS A 320 6.90 -0.09 -3.29
CA LYS A 320 8.20 0.38 -2.82
C LYS A 320 9.27 -0.52 -3.40
N THR A 321 10.22 0.07 -4.11
CA THR A 321 11.50 -0.57 -4.35
C THR A 321 12.31 -0.54 -3.06
N ASP A 322 12.91 -1.66 -2.74
CA ASP A 322 13.59 -1.99 -1.49
C ASP A 322 14.38 -0.91 -0.79
N SER A 323 14.49 -1.15 0.52
CA SER A 323 15.24 -0.47 1.56
C SER A 323 15.32 1.06 1.46
N TYR A 324 14.98 1.70 2.57
CA TYR A 324 15.14 3.13 2.84
C TYR A 324 16.48 3.73 2.36
N VAL A 325 17.53 2.93 2.27
CA VAL A 325 18.84 3.32 1.77
C VAL A 325 18.85 3.46 0.26
N LYS A 326 18.34 2.47 -0.51
CA LYS A 326 18.25 2.56 -1.98
C LYS A 326 17.38 3.71 -2.44
N SER A 327 16.24 3.97 -1.80
CA SER A 327 15.35 5.08 -2.17
C SER A 327 15.96 6.47 -2.00
N ARG A 328 16.98 6.64 -1.16
CA ARG A 328 17.71 7.90 -1.01
C ARG A 328 18.71 8.18 -2.14
N TYR A 329 19.26 7.12 -2.74
CA TYR A 329 20.28 7.23 -3.79
C TYR A 329 19.73 7.10 -5.21
N HIS A 330 18.62 6.36 -5.40
CA HIS A 330 17.95 6.24 -6.69
C HIS A 330 16.90 7.35 -6.86
N ARG A 331 17.33 8.47 -7.45
CA ARG A 331 16.44 9.55 -7.90
C ARG A 331 15.84 9.27 -9.29
N ASN A 332 16.20 8.14 -9.90
CA ASN A 332 15.67 7.74 -11.19
C ASN A 332 14.22 7.25 -10.97
N ASP A 333 13.28 7.87 -11.67
CA ASP A 333 11.87 7.49 -11.65
C ASP A 333 11.56 6.36 -12.64
N TYR A 334 12.61 5.84 -13.32
CA TYR A 334 12.48 4.81 -14.35
C TYR A 334 11.45 5.17 -15.42
N PHE A 335 11.31 6.43 -15.77
CA PHE A 335 10.23 6.92 -16.61
C PHE A 335 10.18 6.21 -17.97
N LEU A 336 11.31 6.12 -18.67
CA LEU A 336 11.38 5.47 -19.99
C LEU A 336 11.11 3.98 -19.92
N ASP A 337 11.63 3.29 -18.92
CA ASP A 337 11.37 1.87 -18.73
C ASP A 337 9.89 1.63 -18.40
N ARG A 338 9.29 2.46 -17.56
CA ARG A 338 7.86 2.38 -17.27
C ARG A 338 6.99 2.69 -18.48
N LEU A 339 7.40 3.64 -19.32
CA LEU A 339 6.73 3.94 -20.60
C LEU A 339 6.76 2.71 -21.53
N ARG A 340 7.94 2.09 -21.67
CA ARG A 340 8.13 0.85 -22.43
C ARG A 340 7.27 -0.29 -21.87
N LEU A 341 7.30 -0.50 -20.56
CA LEU A 341 6.46 -1.50 -19.89
C LEU A 341 4.97 -1.25 -20.14
N MET A 342 4.53 0.00 -20.13
CA MET A 342 3.14 0.37 -20.40
C MET A 342 2.74 0.02 -21.83
N CYS A 343 3.57 0.28 -22.82
CA CYS A 343 3.30 -0.12 -24.21
C CYS A 343 3.19 -1.64 -24.35
N ILE A 344 4.18 -2.38 -23.84
CA ILE A 344 4.21 -3.84 -23.93
C ILE A 344 2.98 -4.46 -23.25
N TYR A 345 2.70 -4.05 -22.03
CA TYR A 345 1.60 -4.59 -21.25
C TYR A 345 0.23 -4.19 -21.80
N SER A 346 0.06 -2.93 -22.23
CA SER A 346 -1.19 -2.45 -22.83
C SER A 346 -1.51 -3.22 -24.08
N LYS A 347 -0.53 -3.43 -24.98
CA LYS A 347 -0.73 -4.22 -26.20
C LYS A 347 -1.24 -5.62 -25.89
N PHE A 348 -0.60 -6.30 -24.93
CA PHE A 348 -1.01 -7.63 -24.49
C PHE A 348 -2.45 -7.63 -23.93
N ILE A 349 -2.79 -6.69 -23.06
CA ILE A 349 -4.14 -6.62 -22.46
C ILE A 349 -5.19 -6.28 -23.52
N PHE A 350 -4.92 -5.37 -24.46
CA PHE A 350 -5.86 -5.05 -25.54
C PHE A 350 -6.10 -6.26 -26.45
N GLN A 351 -5.07 -7.04 -26.75
CA GLN A 351 -5.21 -8.30 -27.49
C GLN A 351 -6.13 -9.27 -26.74
N CYS A 352 -5.87 -9.51 -25.47
CA CYS A 352 -6.69 -10.39 -24.63
C CYS A 352 -8.13 -9.89 -24.47
N ALA A 353 -8.33 -8.59 -24.41
CA ALA A 353 -9.64 -7.95 -24.27
C ALA A 353 -10.45 -7.88 -25.60
N GLY A 354 -9.85 -8.29 -26.73
CA GLY A 354 -10.51 -8.22 -28.03
C GLY A 354 -10.77 -6.78 -28.48
N MET A 355 -9.78 -5.90 -28.32
CA MET A 355 -9.81 -4.48 -28.66
C MET A 355 -8.75 -4.15 -29.73
N PRO A 356 -8.88 -4.66 -30.97
CA PRO A 356 -7.83 -4.56 -32.00
C PRO A 356 -7.51 -3.11 -32.40
N GLU A 357 -8.49 -2.21 -32.36
CA GLU A 357 -8.27 -0.79 -32.61
C GLU A 357 -7.27 -0.14 -31.65
N TRP A 358 -7.26 -0.57 -30.40
CA TRP A 358 -6.31 -0.08 -29.42
C TRP A 358 -4.92 -0.73 -29.57
N VAL A 359 -4.85 -1.96 -30.07
CA VAL A 359 -3.58 -2.61 -30.42
C VAL A 359 -2.88 -1.81 -31.52
N VAL A 360 -3.61 -1.39 -32.57
CA VAL A 360 -3.09 -0.54 -33.64
C VAL A 360 -2.54 0.78 -33.10
N LYS A 361 -3.28 1.46 -32.21
CA LYS A 361 -2.83 2.70 -31.58
C LYS A 361 -1.54 2.53 -30.78
N VAL A 362 -1.36 1.41 -30.09
CA VAL A 362 -0.10 1.12 -29.41
C VAL A 362 1.05 0.95 -30.39
N ASP A 363 0.83 0.20 -31.48
CA ASP A 363 1.87 -0.05 -32.48
C ASP A 363 2.27 1.26 -33.19
N GLU A 364 1.32 2.09 -33.60
CA GLU A 364 1.57 3.42 -34.16
C GLU A 364 2.36 4.31 -33.20
N TYR A 365 1.99 4.28 -31.91
CA TYR A 365 2.70 5.04 -30.89
C TYR A 365 4.16 4.60 -30.76
N VAL A 366 4.44 3.30 -30.73
CA VAL A 366 5.79 2.74 -30.63
C VAL A 366 6.64 3.11 -31.86
N VAL A 367 6.08 3.02 -33.07
CA VAL A 367 6.76 3.41 -34.32
C VAL A 367 7.11 4.90 -34.28
N ASN A 368 6.15 5.75 -33.99
CA ASN A 368 6.32 7.20 -33.97
C ASN A 368 7.42 7.67 -32.96
N ILE A 369 7.51 7.01 -31.79
CA ILE A 369 8.56 7.31 -30.83
C ILE A 369 9.92 6.84 -31.34
N SER A 370 9.99 5.66 -31.94
CA SER A 370 11.25 5.11 -32.45
C SER A 370 11.85 6.02 -33.52
N GLU A 371 11.02 6.51 -34.44
CA GLU A 371 11.44 7.46 -35.48
C GLU A 371 11.98 8.79 -34.90
N ARG A 372 11.29 9.34 -33.90
CA ARG A 372 11.71 10.62 -33.26
C ARG A 372 13.01 10.50 -32.51
N VAL A 373 13.27 9.35 -31.86
CA VAL A 373 14.52 9.11 -31.15
C VAL A 373 15.68 8.92 -32.13
N THR A 374 15.43 8.27 -33.28
CA THR A 374 16.47 8.03 -34.29
C THR A 374 16.85 9.29 -35.05
N THR A 375 15.92 10.21 -35.30
CA THR A 375 16.19 11.48 -36.02
C THR A 375 16.93 12.53 -35.20
N ARG A 376 17.13 12.32 -33.91
CA ARG A 376 17.86 13.26 -33.03
C ARG A 376 19.30 12.82 -32.69
N ASN A 377 19.67 11.59 -33.03
CA ASN A 377 21.03 11.09 -32.94
C ASN A 377 21.74 11.25 -34.29
#